data_91d986bb18f1a51a9725556321047f08
#
_entry.id   91d986bb18f1a51a9725556321047f08
#
_cell.length_a   1.000
_cell.length_b   1.000
_cell.length_c   1.000
_cell.angle_alpha   90.00
_cell.angle_beta   90.00
_cell.angle_gamma   90.00
#
_symmetry.space_group_name_H-M   'P 1'
#
loop_
_entity.id
_entity.type
_entity.pdbx_description
1 polymer ?
#
loop_
_entity_poly.entity_id
_entity_poly.type
_entity_poly.pdbx_seq_one_letter_code
_entity_poly.pdbx_strand_id
1 'polypeptide(L)'
;MYRMKNIVEILLCLLVSAFFNKSMAQDYAVVARQKLKTDTGWAKVISFLQEKHHAPVFYYNNSPSEILDSLKFYTPRYVAFVEEPKQVDRELVMLLHRMSRQVDDDVYSDYIWGIITGYDAKAALKLANNGVRPLTIKSAVSTIAELHEAKWFDRFAWIDDHQDGLCGEKRSIKDSVITYTISPDESLQKFYDFYKEYDPDFVVTSGHATERNLEMPFSHGNIKSKNGFLYAAFPEGKEYLVESGKRRVFLGAGNCLLGNVRKNPNSMAIACLGSGNAAAMVGYVVTSWXXXXXXXXXXXXXXXVQSGTVHFS
;
A
#
# COMPACT_ATOMS: atom_id res chain seq x y z
N MET A 1 35.30 44.51 28.43
CA MET A 1 34.31 43.60 29.02
C MET A 1 33.05 43.45 28.18
N TYR A 2 32.54 44.48 27.54
CA TYR A 2 31.35 44.44 26.68
C TYR A 2 31.48 43.58 25.39
N ARG A 3 32.66 43.59 24.75
CA ARG A 3 32.94 42.83 23.51
C ARG A 3 32.98 41.31 23.70
N MET A 4 33.46 40.83 24.83
CA MET A 4 33.54 39.40 25.10
C MET A 4 32.16 38.77 25.35
N LYS A 5 31.24 39.53 25.98
CA LYS A 5 29.86 39.06 26.27
C LYS A 5 29.10 38.77 24.99
N ASN A 6 29.23 39.65 24.00
CA ASN A 6 28.56 39.47 22.70
C ASN A 6 29.08 38.27 21.91
N ILE A 7 30.39 37.97 22.00
CA ILE A 7 30.99 36.81 21.33
C ILE A 7 30.49 35.50 21.94
N VAL A 8 30.37 35.44 23.26
CA VAL A 8 29.86 34.24 23.97
C VAL A 8 28.39 34.02 23.63
N GLU A 9 27.57 35.07 23.56
CA GLU A 9 26.14 34.96 23.17
C GLU A 9 26.00 34.48 21.70
N ILE A 10 26.80 34.98 20.78
CA ILE A 10 26.80 34.56 19.37
C ILE A 10 27.22 33.09 19.27
N LEU A 11 28.28 32.69 20.00
CA LEU A 11 28.72 31.30 20.02
C LEU A 11 27.67 30.37 20.64
N LEU A 12 26.97 30.82 21.68
CA LEU A 12 25.90 30.05 22.30
C LEU A 12 24.70 29.91 21.33
N CYS A 13 24.34 30.99 20.63
CA CYS A 13 23.28 30.95 19.60
C CYS A 13 23.65 30.03 18.45
N LEU A 14 24.90 30.03 18.00
CA LEU A 14 25.37 29.13 16.94
C LEU A 14 25.42 27.68 17.42
N LEU A 15 25.77 27.41 18.66
CA LEU A 15 25.73 26.07 19.25
C LEU A 15 24.30 25.59 19.38
N VAL A 16 23.38 26.43 19.86
CA VAL A 16 21.96 26.10 19.98
C VAL A 16 21.35 25.83 18.58
N SER A 17 21.66 26.66 17.58
CA SER A 17 21.17 26.45 16.22
C SER A 17 21.72 25.16 15.59
N ALA A 18 22.95 24.77 15.91
CA ALA A 18 23.54 23.52 15.46
C ALA A 18 22.85 22.29 16.09
N PHE A 19 22.37 22.40 17.32
CA PHE A 19 21.59 21.35 17.97
C PHE A 19 20.14 21.27 17.44
N PHE A 20 19.55 22.41 17.07
CA PHE A 20 18.18 22.42 16.53
C PHE A 20 18.11 21.91 15.08
N ASN A 21 19.17 22.03 14.29
CA ASN A 21 19.20 21.51 12.92
C ASN A 21 19.25 19.98 12.83
N LYS A 22 19.48 19.29 13.94
CA LYS A 22 19.56 17.83 13.96
C LYS A 22 18.19 17.14 13.99
N SER A 23 17.11 17.91 14.20
CA SER A 23 15.78 17.35 14.46
C SER A 23 14.89 17.20 13.24
N MET A 24 15.26 17.76 12.07
CA MET A 24 14.37 17.80 10.90
C MET A 24 14.69 16.80 9.78
N ALA A 25 15.75 16.01 9.92
CA ALA A 25 16.28 15.24 8.79
C ALA A 25 16.17 13.71 8.91
N GLN A 26 15.48 13.19 9.92
CA GLN A 26 15.57 11.76 10.22
C GLN A 26 14.22 11.02 10.15
N ASP A 27 13.29 11.53 9.34
CA ASP A 27 11.95 10.92 9.27
C ASP A 27 11.88 9.62 8.47
N TYR A 28 12.85 9.39 7.57
CA TYR A 28 12.71 8.30 6.58
C TYR A 28 14.02 7.52 6.47
N ALA A 29 13.91 6.19 6.35
CA ALA A 29 15.05 5.32 6.05
C ALA A 29 14.71 4.40 4.88
N VAL A 30 15.70 4.11 4.05
CA VAL A 30 15.59 3.13 2.98
C VAL A 30 16.41 1.90 3.37
N VAL A 31 15.83 0.72 3.24
CA VAL A 31 16.51 -0.55 3.55
C VAL A 31 16.48 -1.41 2.29
N ALA A 32 17.60 -2.01 1.92
CA ALA A 32 17.68 -2.81 0.70
C ALA A 32 18.73 -3.92 0.82
N ARG A 33 18.57 -4.99 0.05
CA ARG A 33 19.63 -6.00 -0.07
C ARG A 33 20.89 -5.41 -0.70
N GLN A 34 22.05 -5.79 -0.20
CA GLN A 34 23.34 -5.34 -0.73
C GLN A 34 23.48 -5.58 -2.24
N LYS A 35 22.99 -6.72 -2.73
CA LYS A 35 23.06 -7.06 -4.17
C LYS A 35 22.32 -6.06 -5.07
N LEU A 36 21.27 -5.38 -4.56
CA LEU A 36 20.51 -4.42 -5.35
C LEU A 36 21.28 -3.13 -5.65
N LYS A 37 22.35 -2.89 -4.88
CA LYS A 37 23.24 -1.75 -5.10
C LYS A 37 23.91 -1.78 -6.48
N THR A 38 24.18 -2.98 -6.99
CA THR A 38 24.86 -3.17 -8.29
C THR A 38 23.89 -3.49 -9.44
N ASP A 39 22.62 -3.71 -9.15
CA ASP A 39 21.58 -3.88 -10.18
C ASP A 39 21.14 -2.50 -10.66
N THR A 40 21.38 -2.17 -11.92
CA THR A 40 21.13 -0.83 -12.47
C THR A 40 19.66 -0.39 -12.33
N GLY A 41 18.70 -1.30 -12.42
CA GLY A 41 17.27 -0.98 -12.28
C GLY A 41 16.91 -0.70 -10.83
N TRP A 42 17.25 -1.63 -9.94
CA TRP A 42 16.90 -1.50 -8.51
C TRP A 42 17.72 -0.42 -7.81
N ALA A 43 18.98 -0.19 -8.22
CA ALA A 43 19.79 0.92 -7.70
C ALA A 43 19.09 2.27 -7.97
N LYS A 44 18.41 2.43 -9.12
CA LYS A 44 17.65 3.64 -9.42
C LYS A 44 16.46 3.82 -8.47
N VAL A 45 15.78 2.73 -8.09
CA VAL A 45 14.69 2.80 -7.10
C VAL A 45 15.21 3.30 -5.76
N ILE A 46 16.34 2.72 -5.31
CA ILE A 46 16.98 3.07 -4.04
C ILE A 46 17.40 4.54 -4.06
N SER A 47 18.14 4.96 -5.10
CA SER A 47 18.64 6.35 -5.23
C SER A 47 17.48 7.35 -5.28
N PHE A 48 16.41 7.02 -6.00
CA PHE A 48 15.22 7.87 -6.08
C PHE A 48 14.62 8.11 -4.69
N LEU A 49 14.43 7.04 -3.90
CA LEU A 49 13.87 7.17 -2.54
C LEU A 49 14.83 7.94 -1.63
N GLN A 50 16.13 7.65 -1.72
CA GLN A 50 17.16 8.35 -0.98
C GLN A 50 17.12 9.86 -1.25
N GLU A 51 17.09 10.25 -2.51
CA GLU A 51 17.06 11.67 -2.92
C GLU A 51 15.73 12.34 -2.52
N LYS A 52 14.61 11.67 -2.80
CA LYS A 52 13.27 12.18 -2.51
C LYS A 52 13.05 12.49 -1.04
N HIS A 53 13.56 11.64 -0.15
CA HIS A 53 13.33 11.74 1.29
C HIS A 53 14.55 12.21 2.08
N HIS A 54 15.68 12.48 1.41
CA HIS A 54 16.96 12.78 2.03
C HIS A 54 17.34 11.73 3.08
N ALA A 55 17.06 10.46 2.75
CA ALA A 55 17.10 9.34 3.67
C ALA A 55 18.45 8.61 3.65
N PRO A 56 18.92 8.08 4.79
CA PRO A 56 20.03 7.12 4.74
C PRO A 56 19.57 5.83 4.08
N VAL A 57 20.51 5.10 3.51
CA VAL A 57 20.27 3.77 2.94
C VAL A 57 21.04 2.75 3.77
N PHE A 58 20.34 1.80 4.35
CA PHE A 58 20.92 0.68 5.10
C PHE A 58 20.86 -0.58 4.26
N TYR A 59 21.99 -1.24 4.09
CA TYR A 59 22.10 -2.44 3.28
C TYR A 59 22.29 -3.67 4.16
N TYR A 60 21.64 -4.77 3.80
CA TYR A 60 21.80 -6.07 4.45
C TYR A 60 22.17 -7.14 3.43
N ASN A 61 22.77 -8.24 3.86
CA ASN A 61 23.16 -9.35 2.99
C ASN A 61 22.12 -10.46 2.98
N ASN A 62 21.80 -11.03 4.13
CA ASN A 62 20.97 -12.21 4.25
C ASN A 62 19.58 -11.89 4.82
N SER A 63 19.52 -11.05 5.84
CA SER A 63 18.28 -10.78 6.57
C SER A 63 18.16 -9.30 6.91
N PRO A 64 16.97 -8.69 6.74
CA PRO A 64 16.76 -7.32 7.22
C PRO A 64 17.09 -7.12 8.71
N SER A 65 17.05 -8.17 9.52
CA SER A 65 17.40 -8.05 10.94
C SER A 65 18.84 -7.58 11.17
N GLU A 66 19.71 -7.72 10.17
CA GLU A 66 21.10 -7.21 10.25
C GLU A 66 21.20 -5.70 10.47
N ILE A 67 20.17 -4.94 10.09
CA ILE A 67 20.19 -3.49 10.22
C ILE A 67 19.34 -2.99 11.40
N LEU A 68 18.89 -3.86 12.28
CA LEU A 68 18.04 -3.46 13.41
C LEU A 68 18.73 -2.44 14.31
N ASP A 69 20.00 -2.65 14.64
CA ASP A 69 20.76 -1.70 15.46
C ASP A 69 20.92 -0.33 14.77
N SER A 70 21.01 -0.32 13.44
CA SER A 70 21.03 0.94 12.68
C SER A 70 19.69 1.66 12.78
N LEU A 71 18.57 0.92 12.73
CA LEU A 71 17.23 1.50 12.91
C LEU A 71 17.03 2.00 14.35
N LYS A 72 17.53 1.27 15.34
CA LYS A 72 17.52 1.70 16.76
C LYS A 72 18.26 3.02 16.94
N PHE A 73 19.41 3.15 16.34
CA PHE A 73 20.25 4.35 16.42
C PHE A 73 19.61 5.53 15.69
N TYR A 74 19.03 5.26 14.49
CA TYR A 74 18.49 6.31 13.62
C TYR A 74 17.07 6.74 14.00
N THR A 75 16.28 5.81 14.58
CA THR A 75 14.88 6.01 14.99
C THR A 75 14.02 6.69 13.91
N PRO A 76 13.92 6.12 12.70
CA PRO A 76 13.14 6.73 11.63
C PRO A 76 11.64 6.60 11.92
N ARG A 77 10.85 7.57 11.46
CA ARG A 77 9.39 7.47 11.49
C ARG A 77 8.84 6.56 10.38
N TYR A 78 9.52 6.53 9.24
CA TYR A 78 9.11 5.74 8.07
C TYR A 78 10.28 4.91 7.56
N VAL A 79 9.99 3.65 7.19
CA VAL A 79 11.01 2.74 6.62
C VAL A 79 10.48 2.12 5.33
N ALA A 80 11.19 2.34 4.23
CA ALA A 80 10.92 1.68 2.95
C ALA A 80 11.89 0.51 2.75
N PHE A 81 11.36 -0.70 2.66
CA PHE A 81 12.14 -1.89 2.31
C PHE A 81 12.05 -2.12 0.80
N VAL A 82 13.16 -1.94 0.09
CA VAL A 82 13.21 -2.14 -1.38
C VAL A 82 13.56 -3.59 -1.65
N GLU A 83 12.62 -4.34 -2.26
CA GLU A 83 12.77 -5.77 -2.48
C GLU A 83 12.29 -6.20 -3.87
N GLU A 84 13.03 -7.11 -4.48
CA GLU A 84 12.55 -7.82 -5.67
C GLU A 84 11.33 -8.68 -5.30
N PRO A 85 10.33 -8.83 -6.20
CA PRO A 85 9.14 -9.63 -5.87
C PRO A 85 9.47 -11.08 -5.52
N LYS A 86 10.56 -11.62 -6.08
CA LYS A 86 11.01 -13.00 -5.78
C LYS A 86 11.57 -13.18 -4.36
N GLN A 87 11.73 -12.07 -3.62
CA GLN A 87 12.17 -12.10 -2.21
C GLN A 87 11.03 -11.83 -1.24
N VAL A 88 9.86 -11.39 -1.75
CA VAL A 88 8.74 -10.99 -0.90
C VAL A 88 7.81 -12.19 -0.68
N ASP A 89 7.69 -12.59 0.56
CA ASP A 89 6.79 -13.66 1.00
C ASP A 89 6.26 -13.35 2.40
N ARG A 90 5.46 -14.27 2.92
CA ARG A 90 4.90 -14.17 4.27
C ARG A 90 6.00 -14.04 5.33
N GLU A 91 7.06 -14.81 5.20
CA GLU A 91 8.15 -14.85 6.20
C GLU A 91 8.85 -13.49 6.29
N LEU A 92 9.10 -12.86 5.14
CA LEU A 92 9.67 -11.50 5.12
C LEU A 92 8.71 -10.51 5.79
N VAL A 93 7.42 -10.52 5.42
CA VAL A 93 6.43 -9.59 6.00
C VAL A 93 6.35 -9.75 7.52
N MET A 94 6.33 -11.00 8.01
CA MET A 94 6.31 -11.30 9.45
C MET A 94 7.58 -10.81 10.15
N LEU A 95 8.73 -10.95 9.49
CA LEU A 95 10.01 -10.45 10.03
C LEU A 95 9.99 -8.93 10.14
N LEU A 96 9.60 -8.23 9.07
CA LEU A 96 9.54 -6.76 9.06
C LEU A 96 8.58 -6.23 10.13
N HIS A 97 7.43 -6.92 10.29
CA HIS A 97 6.48 -6.58 11.34
C HIS A 97 7.08 -6.74 12.74
N ARG A 98 7.79 -7.85 12.99
CA ARG A 98 8.48 -8.04 14.28
C ARG A 98 9.54 -6.97 14.51
N MET A 99 10.34 -6.68 13.49
CA MET A 99 11.40 -5.66 13.57
C MET A 99 10.84 -4.28 13.91
N SER A 100 9.66 -3.94 13.37
CA SER A 100 9.06 -2.63 13.62
C SER A 100 8.63 -2.42 15.08
N ARG A 101 8.74 -3.46 15.92
CA ARG A 101 8.35 -3.44 17.34
C ARG A 101 9.55 -3.76 18.24
N GLN A 102 10.76 -3.55 17.75
CA GLN A 102 11.99 -3.93 18.45
C GLN A 102 12.98 -2.76 18.56
N VAL A 103 12.56 -1.55 18.19
CA VAL A 103 13.46 -0.38 18.29
C VAL A 103 13.55 0.08 19.73
N ASP A 104 12.43 0.06 20.46
CA ASP A 104 12.43 0.31 21.90
C ASP A 104 11.80 -0.87 22.68
N ASP A 105 11.49 -0.65 23.95
CA ASP A 105 11.06 -1.72 24.85
C ASP A 105 9.53 -1.84 25.00
N ASP A 106 8.74 -1.03 24.27
CA ASP A 106 7.31 -1.13 24.36
C ASP A 106 6.72 -2.13 23.34
N VAL A 107 5.40 -2.31 23.35
CA VAL A 107 4.73 -3.32 22.51
C VAL A 107 4.22 -2.77 21.18
N TYR A 108 4.40 -1.48 20.95
CA TYR A 108 3.86 -0.82 19.77
C TYR A 108 4.85 -0.84 18.60
N SER A 109 4.40 -0.37 17.45
CA SER A 109 5.24 -0.29 16.26
C SER A 109 5.99 1.05 16.27
N ASP A 110 7.30 0.98 16.24
CA ASP A 110 8.21 2.13 16.38
C ASP A 110 8.29 2.97 15.11
N TYR A 111 7.96 2.37 13.96
CA TYR A 111 7.98 3.07 12.68
C TYR A 111 6.90 2.51 11.75
N ILE A 112 6.46 3.35 10.83
CA ILE A 112 5.56 2.96 9.75
C ILE A 112 6.42 2.41 8.61
N TRP A 113 6.09 1.24 8.10
CA TRP A 113 6.92 0.60 7.08
C TRP A 113 6.10 0.11 5.89
N GLY A 114 6.80 -0.04 4.77
CA GLY A 114 6.23 -0.63 3.57
C GLY A 114 7.30 -1.25 2.69
N ILE A 115 6.86 -2.13 1.79
CA ILE A 115 7.75 -2.77 0.82
C ILE A 115 7.57 -2.07 -0.52
N ILE A 116 8.67 -1.55 -1.06
CA ILE A 116 8.71 -0.98 -2.40
C ILE A 116 9.15 -2.10 -3.35
N THR A 117 8.21 -2.56 -4.15
CA THR A 117 8.41 -3.67 -5.07
C THR A 117 7.54 -3.47 -6.33
N GLY A 118 7.57 -4.40 -7.25
CA GLY A 118 6.80 -4.35 -8.49
C GLY A 118 7.08 -5.58 -9.33
N TYR A 119 6.45 -5.69 -10.49
CA TYR A 119 6.72 -6.78 -11.43
C TYR A 119 8.23 -6.83 -11.77
N ASP A 120 8.83 -5.65 -11.93
CA ASP A 120 10.25 -5.43 -12.18
C ASP A 120 10.68 -4.09 -11.54
N ALA A 121 11.94 -3.72 -11.71
CA ALA A 121 12.50 -2.49 -11.16
C ALA A 121 11.81 -1.23 -11.74
N LYS A 122 11.35 -1.26 -12.99
CA LYS A 122 10.64 -0.14 -13.61
C LYS A 122 9.29 0.08 -12.92
N ALA A 123 8.56 -0.99 -12.63
CA ALA A 123 7.30 -0.92 -11.88
C ALA A 123 7.54 -0.43 -10.43
N ALA A 124 8.60 -0.90 -9.78
CA ALA A 124 8.97 -0.45 -8.44
C ALA A 124 9.35 1.05 -8.43
N LEU A 125 10.04 1.53 -9.47
CA LEU A 125 10.38 2.96 -9.60
C LEU A 125 9.10 3.80 -9.80
N LYS A 126 8.16 3.32 -10.60
CA LYS A 126 6.84 3.97 -10.76
C LYS A 126 6.13 4.08 -9.41
N LEU A 127 6.14 3.00 -8.61
CA LEU A 127 5.55 3.01 -7.26
C LEU A 127 6.25 4.04 -6.37
N ALA A 128 7.58 4.06 -6.32
CA ALA A 128 8.35 5.01 -5.53
C ALA A 128 8.03 6.47 -5.92
N ASN A 129 7.80 6.71 -7.22
CA ASN A 129 7.45 8.04 -7.74
C ASN A 129 6.01 8.44 -7.41
N ASN A 130 5.12 7.49 -7.17
CA ASN A 130 3.70 7.78 -6.92
C ASN A 130 3.48 8.65 -5.67
N GLY A 131 4.40 8.67 -4.72
CA GLY A 131 4.29 9.46 -3.50
C GLY A 131 4.82 10.90 -3.60
N VAL A 132 5.08 11.42 -4.81
CA VAL A 132 5.57 12.80 -4.97
C VAL A 132 4.49 13.83 -4.62
N ARG A 133 3.22 13.51 -4.85
CA ARG A 133 2.10 14.38 -4.49
C ARG A 133 1.12 13.62 -3.59
N PRO A 134 0.54 14.28 -2.58
CA PRO A 134 -0.51 13.64 -1.77
C PRO A 134 -1.64 13.09 -2.65
N LEU A 135 -2.23 11.99 -2.21
CA LEU A 135 -3.39 11.40 -2.85
C LEU A 135 -4.64 11.87 -2.11
N THR A 136 -5.57 12.46 -2.83
CA THR A 136 -6.87 12.88 -2.27
C THR A 136 -7.90 11.81 -2.61
N ILE A 137 -8.57 11.28 -1.62
CA ILE A 137 -9.57 10.22 -1.75
C ILE A 137 -10.95 10.87 -1.83
N LYS A 138 -11.60 10.81 -3.00
CA LYS A 138 -12.96 11.36 -3.23
C LYS A 138 -13.91 10.33 -3.82
N SER A 139 -13.38 9.27 -4.41
CA SER A 139 -14.21 8.24 -5.03
C SER A 139 -13.77 6.85 -4.57
N ALA A 140 -14.74 5.94 -4.43
CA ALA A 140 -14.42 4.58 -4.07
C ALA A 140 -15.31 3.57 -4.80
N VAL A 141 -14.75 2.37 -4.98
CA VAL A 141 -15.49 1.19 -5.43
C VAL A 141 -15.19 0.06 -4.44
N SER A 142 -16.22 -0.67 -4.05
CA SER A 142 -16.10 -1.66 -2.98
C SER A 142 -16.89 -2.95 -3.27
N THR A 143 -16.44 -4.04 -2.63
CA THR A 143 -17.21 -5.29 -2.53
C THR A 143 -17.59 -5.61 -1.08
N ILE A 144 -17.53 -4.62 -0.18
CA ILE A 144 -17.80 -4.84 1.26
C ILE A 144 -18.56 -3.67 1.89
N ALA A 145 -18.84 -2.63 1.15
CA ALA A 145 -19.33 -1.37 1.72
C ALA A 145 -20.77 -1.44 2.21
N GLU A 146 -21.07 -0.55 3.14
CA GLU A 146 -22.42 -0.30 3.64
C GLU A 146 -22.89 1.09 3.19
N LEU A 147 -24.20 1.25 3.13
CA LEU A 147 -24.85 2.50 2.70
C LEU A 147 -24.30 3.75 3.38
N HIS A 148 -24.07 3.68 4.70
CA HIS A 148 -23.64 4.87 5.44
C HIS A 148 -22.24 5.33 5.08
N GLU A 149 -21.41 4.47 4.48
CA GLU A 149 -20.05 4.82 4.06
C GLU A 149 -20.03 5.73 2.84
N ALA A 150 -21.09 5.71 2.04
CA ALA A 150 -21.20 6.55 0.84
C ALA A 150 -21.11 8.05 1.15
N LYS A 151 -21.43 8.47 2.39
CA LYS A 151 -21.32 9.89 2.80
C LYS A 151 -19.89 10.41 2.78
N TRP A 152 -18.90 9.51 2.92
CA TRP A 152 -17.49 9.89 2.98
C TRP A 152 -16.90 10.22 1.60
N PHE A 153 -17.64 9.89 0.52
CA PHE A 153 -17.12 10.01 -0.85
C PHE A 153 -18.01 10.92 -1.70
N ASP A 154 -17.40 11.63 -2.61
CA ASP A 154 -18.14 12.39 -3.65
C ASP A 154 -18.85 11.41 -4.60
N ARG A 155 -18.16 10.29 -4.93
CA ARG A 155 -18.68 9.22 -5.81
C ARG A 155 -18.36 7.88 -5.17
N PHE A 156 -19.32 6.96 -5.17
CA PHE A 156 -19.18 5.67 -4.51
C PHE A 156 -20.04 4.61 -5.20
N ALA A 157 -19.46 3.43 -5.39
CA ALA A 157 -20.21 2.30 -5.92
C ALA A 157 -19.78 1.01 -5.24
N TRP A 158 -20.73 0.08 -5.03
CA TRP A 158 -20.38 -1.20 -4.41
C TRP A 158 -21.26 -2.34 -4.92
N ILE A 159 -20.71 -3.55 -4.78
CA ILE A 159 -21.45 -4.80 -4.88
C ILE A 159 -21.51 -5.37 -3.47
N ASP A 160 -22.70 -5.75 -3.03
CA ASP A 160 -22.94 -6.11 -1.64
C ASP A 160 -22.42 -7.53 -1.35
N ASP A 161 -21.74 -7.71 -0.21
CA ASP A 161 -21.25 -9.02 0.21
C ASP A 161 -22.16 -9.70 1.26
N HIS A 162 -23.32 -9.08 1.58
CA HIS A 162 -24.30 -9.62 2.49
C HIS A 162 -25.58 -10.06 1.76
N GLN A 163 -25.93 -9.38 0.67
CA GLN A 163 -27.12 -9.69 -0.11
C GLN A 163 -26.75 -9.89 -1.58
N ASP A 164 -26.95 -11.12 -2.05
CA ASP A 164 -26.58 -11.52 -3.41
C ASP A 164 -27.31 -10.67 -4.46
N GLY A 165 -26.55 -10.17 -5.43
CA GLY A 165 -27.06 -9.34 -6.51
C GLY A 165 -27.42 -7.91 -6.14
N LEU A 166 -27.28 -7.51 -4.87
CA LEU A 166 -27.53 -6.11 -4.49
C LEU A 166 -26.33 -5.24 -4.87
N CYS A 167 -26.63 -4.10 -5.46
CA CYS A 167 -25.63 -3.06 -5.81
C CYS A 167 -26.08 -1.72 -5.30
N GLY A 168 -25.12 -0.82 -5.06
CA GLY A 168 -25.43 0.55 -4.72
C GLY A 168 -24.46 1.51 -5.37
N GLU A 169 -24.91 2.75 -5.58
CA GLU A 169 -24.08 3.79 -6.15
C GLU A 169 -24.51 5.20 -5.75
N LYS A 170 -23.55 6.09 -5.73
CA LYS A 170 -23.69 7.53 -5.56
C LYS A 170 -22.82 8.18 -6.63
N ARG A 171 -23.42 8.87 -7.57
CA ARG A 171 -22.73 9.35 -8.79
C ARG A 171 -22.06 10.70 -8.63
N SER A 172 -22.52 11.51 -7.67
CA SER A 172 -21.88 12.82 -7.38
C SER A 172 -22.10 13.19 -5.92
N ILE A 173 -21.36 14.20 -5.45
CA ILE A 173 -21.45 14.70 -4.07
C ILE A 173 -22.89 15.13 -3.70
N LYS A 174 -23.67 15.59 -4.68
CA LYS A 174 -25.03 16.09 -4.46
C LYS A 174 -26.09 14.98 -4.51
N ASP A 175 -25.74 13.79 -5.00
CA ASP A 175 -26.71 12.74 -5.22
C ASP A 175 -26.98 11.95 -3.94
N SER A 176 -28.21 11.47 -3.83
CA SER A 176 -28.56 10.44 -2.87
C SER A 176 -27.99 9.09 -3.36
N VAL A 177 -27.75 8.20 -2.43
CA VAL A 177 -27.40 6.82 -2.75
C VAL A 177 -28.62 6.12 -3.31
N ILE A 178 -28.42 5.38 -4.39
CA ILE A 178 -29.45 4.48 -4.95
C ILE A 178 -28.97 3.04 -4.78
N THR A 179 -29.89 2.14 -4.52
CA THR A 179 -29.66 0.69 -4.50
C THR A 179 -30.57 0.00 -5.49
N TYR A 180 -30.10 -1.08 -6.07
CA TYR A 180 -30.84 -1.88 -7.04
C TYR A 180 -30.27 -3.30 -7.08
N THR A 181 -31.02 -4.21 -7.69
CA THR A 181 -30.55 -5.59 -7.85
C THR A 181 -30.20 -5.88 -9.30
N ILE A 182 -29.21 -6.74 -9.47
CA ILE A 182 -28.77 -7.28 -10.74
C ILE A 182 -28.86 -8.81 -10.67
N SER A 183 -28.76 -9.48 -11.80
CA SER A 183 -28.54 -10.92 -11.78
C SER A 183 -27.20 -11.23 -11.14
N PRO A 184 -27.11 -12.18 -10.18
CA PRO A 184 -25.84 -12.46 -9.51
C PRO A 184 -24.67 -12.75 -10.45
N ASP A 185 -24.90 -13.44 -11.56
CA ASP A 185 -23.87 -13.76 -12.55
C ASP A 185 -23.35 -12.51 -13.29
N GLU A 186 -23.99 -11.36 -13.15
CA GLU A 186 -23.52 -10.09 -13.68
C GLU A 186 -22.55 -9.34 -12.72
N SER A 187 -22.32 -9.85 -11.51
CA SER A 187 -21.53 -9.16 -10.48
C SER A 187 -20.12 -8.77 -10.96
N LEU A 188 -19.43 -9.66 -11.65
CA LEU A 188 -18.09 -9.34 -12.17
C LEU A 188 -18.15 -8.22 -13.23
N GLN A 189 -19.13 -8.30 -14.14
CA GLN A 189 -19.33 -7.26 -15.16
C GLN A 189 -19.61 -5.91 -14.48
N LYS A 190 -20.48 -5.92 -13.47
CA LYS A 190 -20.87 -4.71 -12.75
C LYS A 190 -19.67 -4.08 -12.00
N PHE A 191 -18.86 -4.92 -11.34
CA PHE A 191 -17.64 -4.44 -10.69
C PHE A 191 -16.68 -3.81 -11.72
N TYR A 192 -16.48 -4.48 -12.86
CA TYR A 192 -15.63 -3.97 -13.93
C TYR A 192 -16.14 -2.62 -14.46
N ASP A 193 -17.46 -2.51 -14.67
CA ASP A 193 -18.08 -1.26 -15.14
C ASP A 193 -17.91 -0.15 -14.11
N PHE A 194 -18.17 -0.42 -12.84
CA PHE A 194 -17.93 0.53 -11.74
C PHE A 194 -16.46 0.98 -11.72
N TYR A 195 -15.54 0.03 -11.83
CA TYR A 195 -14.10 0.36 -11.82
C TYR A 195 -13.74 1.30 -12.99
N LYS A 196 -14.27 1.03 -14.18
CA LYS A 196 -14.01 1.87 -15.36
C LYS A 196 -14.71 3.22 -15.28
N GLU A 197 -15.98 3.25 -14.90
CA GLU A 197 -16.79 4.47 -14.88
C GLU A 197 -16.37 5.42 -13.76
N TYR A 198 -16.15 4.89 -12.56
CA TYR A 198 -15.81 5.73 -11.38
C TYR A 198 -14.34 6.07 -11.31
N ASP A 199 -13.50 5.26 -11.93
CA ASP A 199 -12.03 5.38 -11.86
C ASP A 199 -11.61 5.74 -10.42
N PRO A 200 -11.86 4.86 -9.44
CA PRO A 200 -11.84 5.21 -8.01
C PRO A 200 -10.47 5.57 -7.49
N ASP A 201 -10.43 6.47 -6.51
CA ASP A 201 -9.25 6.78 -5.70
C ASP A 201 -8.98 5.66 -4.68
N PHE A 202 -10.02 4.92 -4.30
CA PHE A 202 -9.96 3.92 -3.24
C PHE A 202 -10.76 2.68 -3.68
N VAL A 203 -10.11 1.53 -3.63
CA VAL A 203 -10.77 0.24 -3.91
C VAL A 203 -10.68 -0.59 -2.64
N VAL A 204 -11.84 -1.06 -2.17
CA VAL A 204 -11.92 -1.92 -0.98
C VAL A 204 -12.59 -3.23 -1.38
N THR A 205 -11.94 -4.34 -1.09
CA THR A 205 -12.49 -5.64 -1.45
C THR A 205 -12.52 -6.58 -0.25
N SER A 206 -13.50 -7.47 -0.24
CA SER A 206 -13.65 -8.58 0.69
C SER A 206 -14.10 -9.82 -0.10
N GLY A 207 -14.03 -10.98 0.54
CA GLY A 207 -14.42 -12.23 -0.07
C GLY A 207 -13.25 -13.20 -0.23
N HIS A 208 -13.53 -14.32 -0.86
CA HIS A 208 -12.52 -15.33 -1.09
C HIS A 208 -11.41 -14.81 -2.02
N ALA A 209 -10.20 -15.17 -1.70
CA ALA A 209 -9.05 -14.79 -2.52
C ALA A 209 -7.87 -15.73 -2.28
N THR A 210 -6.98 -15.75 -3.24
CA THR A 210 -5.65 -16.35 -3.11
C THR A 210 -4.63 -15.28 -3.52
N GLU A 211 -3.38 -15.65 -3.50
CA GLU A 211 -2.34 -14.77 -4.02
C GLU A 211 -2.44 -14.54 -5.53
N ARG A 212 -3.34 -15.25 -6.24
CA ARG A 212 -3.48 -15.20 -7.70
C ARG A 212 -4.84 -14.73 -8.20
N ASN A 213 -5.85 -14.71 -7.34
CA ASN A 213 -7.20 -14.29 -7.72
C ASN A 213 -7.96 -13.71 -6.55
N LEU A 214 -8.96 -12.90 -6.88
CA LEU A 214 -9.93 -12.32 -5.99
C LEU A 214 -11.32 -12.67 -6.54
N GLU A 215 -12.15 -13.33 -5.73
CA GLU A 215 -13.54 -13.64 -6.12
C GLU A 215 -14.47 -12.47 -5.80
N MET A 216 -15.44 -12.26 -6.67
CA MET A 216 -16.55 -11.36 -6.39
C MET A 216 -17.42 -11.95 -5.28
N PRO A 217 -18.23 -11.13 -4.59
CA PRO A 217 -19.16 -11.65 -3.58
C PRO A 217 -19.96 -12.85 -4.10
N PHE A 218 -20.20 -13.80 -3.22
CA PHE A 218 -20.91 -15.05 -3.52
C PHE A 218 -20.26 -15.89 -4.63
N SER A 219 -18.98 -15.65 -4.92
CA SER A 219 -18.19 -16.35 -5.94
C SER A 219 -18.67 -16.13 -7.39
N HIS A 220 -19.31 -15.00 -7.64
CA HIS A 220 -19.83 -14.66 -8.98
C HIS A 220 -18.76 -13.99 -9.87
N GLY A 221 -17.66 -14.71 -10.11
CA GLY A 221 -16.59 -14.27 -11.00
C GLY A 221 -15.30 -13.92 -10.29
N ASN A 222 -14.26 -13.67 -11.06
CA ASN A 222 -12.90 -13.52 -10.54
C ASN A 222 -12.15 -12.37 -11.20
N ILE A 223 -11.39 -11.64 -10.39
CA ILE A 223 -10.28 -10.81 -10.87
C ILE A 223 -9.01 -11.66 -10.69
N LYS A 224 -8.20 -11.78 -11.72
CA LYS A 224 -6.96 -12.58 -11.73
C LYS A 224 -5.73 -11.73 -12.00
N SER A 225 -4.59 -12.22 -11.57
CA SER A 225 -3.30 -11.57 -11.83
C SER A 225 -2.47 -12.36 -12.84
N LYS A 226 -1.83 -11.64 -13.77
CA LYS A 226 -0.99 -12.23 -14.81
C LYS A 226 -0.02 -11.15 -15.33
N ASN A 227 1.27 -11.43 -15.30
CA ASN A 227 2.33 -10.55 -15.84
C ASN A 227 2.27 -9.12 -15.28
N GLY A 228 1.92 -8.97 -14.00
CA GLY A 228 1.83 -7.66 -13.36
C GLY A 228 0.55 -6.89 -13.67
N PHE A 229 -0.45 -7.56 -14.26
CA PHE A 229 -1.73 -6.94 -14.64
C PHE A 229 -2.91 -7.67 -14.00
N LEU A 230 -3.98 -6.91 -13.76
CA LEU A 230 -5.27 -7.43 -13.28
C LEU A 230 -6.20 -7.67 -14.46
N TYR A 231 -6.92 -8.79 -14.44
CA TYR A 231 -7.90 -9.15 -15.46
C TYR A 231 -9.21 -9.59 -14.82
N ALA A 232 -10.32 -9.02 -15.27
CA ALA A 232 -11.64 -9.57 -15.01
C ALA A 232 -11.82 -10.82 -15.88
N ALA A 233 -11.93 -11.99 -15.24
CA ALA A 233 -11.95 -13.28 -15.94
C ALA A 233 -13.41 -13.78 -16.04
N PHE A 234 -14.00 -13.61 -17.21
CA PHE A 234 -15.38 -13.96 -17.51
C PHE A 234 -15.52 -15.42 -17.93
N PRO A 235 -16.72 -15.99 -17.84
CA PRO A 235 -17.02 -17.29 -18.45
C PRO A 235 -16.60 -17.32 -19.91
N GLU A 236 -16.44 -18.49 -20.48
CA GLU A 236 -16.05 -18.71 -21.88
C GLU A 236 -14.59 -18.26 -22.17
N GLY A 237 -13.78 -18.02 -21.12
CA GLY A 237 -12.38 -17.68 -21.28
C GLY A 237 -12.10 -16.23 -21.68
N LYS A 238 -13.09 -15.36 -21.66
CA LYS A 238 -12.89 -13.94 -21.94
C LYS A 238 -12.20 -13.27 -20.75
N GLU A 239 -11.17 -12.47 -21.02
CA GLU A 239 -10.44 -11.70 -20.01
C GLU A 239 -10.38 -10.23 -20.43
N TYR A 240 -10.80 -9.34 -19.55
CA TYR A 240 -10.70 -7.90 -19.80
C TYR A 240 -9.73 -7.27 -18.81
N LEU A 241 -8.82 -6.47 -19.32
CA LEU A 241 -7.79 -5.79 -18.54
C LEU A 241 -8.42 -4.78 -17.57
N VAL A 242 -8.11 -4.91 -16.27
CA VAL A 242 -8.50 -3.96 -15.23
C VAL A 242 -7.31 -3.03 -15.03
N GLU A 243 -7.42 -1.82 -15.59
CA GLU A 243 -6.31 -0.87 -15.53
C GLU A 243 -6.81 0.56 -15.32
N SER A 244 -5.92 1.40 -14.85
CA SER A 244 -6.18 2.83 -14.70
C SER A 244 -4.88 3.62 -14.77
N GLY A 245 -4.92 4.80 -15.34
CA GLY A 245 -3.84 5.78 -15.27
C GLY A 245 -3.83 6.57 -13.96
N LYS A 246 -4.90 6.48 -13.17
CA LYS A 246 -5.08 7.22 -11.93
C LYS A 246 -4.50 6.47 -10.74
N ARG A 247 -3.78 7.18 -9.88
CA ARG A 247 -3.26 6.59 -8.62
C ARG A 247 -4.40 6.33 -7.66
N ARG A 248 -4.27 5.27 -6.87
CA ARG A 248 -5.30 4.88 -5.89
C ARG A 248 -4.72 4.14 -4.70
N VAL A 249 -5.54 3.92 -3.69
CA VAL A 249 -5.25 3.00 -2.60
C VAL A 249 -6.10 1.74 -2.83
N PHE A 250 -5.48 0.57 -2.66
CA PHE A 250 -6.17 -0.72 -2.74
C PHE A 250 -6.10 -1.39 -1.36
N LEU A 251 -7.27 -1.68 -0.78
CA LEU A 251 -7.40 -2.32 0.53
C LEU A 251 -8.14 -3.64 0.39
N GLY A 252 -7.42 -4.74 0.61
CA GLY A 252 -8.02 -6.08 0.73
C GLY A 252 -8.46 -6.29 2.18
N ALA A 253 -9.70 -5.89 2.50
CA ALA A 253 -10.17 -5.81 3.87
C ALA A 253 -10.55 -7.17 4.49
N GLY A 254 -10.83 -8.18 3.67
CA GLY A 254 -11.19 -9.52 4.14
C GLY A 254 -10.68 -10.63 3.22
N ASN A 255 -9.83 -10.29 2.29
CA ASN A 255 -9.38 -11.22 1.25
C ASN A 255 -8.15 -12.02 1.72
N CYS A 256 -8.29 -13.33 1.84
CA CYS A 256 -7.20 -14.24 2.17
C CYS A 256 -6.04 -14.09 1.19
N LEU A 257 -4.81 -14.02 1.69
CA LEU A 257 -3.58 -14.09 0.88
C LEU A 257 -3.42 -13.00 -0.18
N LEU A 258 -4.34 -12.04 -0.28
CA LEU A 258 -4.33 -11.04 -1.35
C LEU A 258 -3.03 -10.19 -1.34
N GLY A 259 -2.46 -9.96 -0.16
CA GLY A 259 -1.19 -9.24 0.02
C GLY A 259 0.05 -10.14 -0.12
N ASN A 260 -0.12 -11.45 -0.27
CA ASN A 260 1.01 -12.38 -0.28
C ASN A 260 1.63 -12.47 -1.67
N VAL A 261 2.79 -11.88 -1.87
CA VAL A 261 3.52 -11.95 -3.15
C VAL A 261 4.02 -13.38 -3.42
N ARG A 262 4.35 -14.14 -2.36
CA ARG A 262 4.75 -15.55 -2.44
C ARG A 262 5.92 -15.77 -3.41
N LYS A 263 6.87 -14.83 -3.41
CA LYS A 263 8.06 -14.85 -4.30
C LYS A 263 7.71 -14.93 -5.79
N ASN A 264 6.53 -14.45 -6.17
CA ASN A 264 6.01 -14.58 -7.53
C ASN A 264 5.53 -13.22 -8.06
N PRO A 265 6.16 -12.69 -9.12
CA PRO A 265 5.74 -11.41 -9.70
C PRO A 265 4.32 -11.44 -10.30
N ASN A 266 3.74 -12.62 -10.49
CA ASN A 266 2.37 -12.77 -10.99
C ASN A 266 1.31 -12.77 -9.88
N SER A 267 1.64 -12.22 -8.69
CA SER A 267 0.68 -12.14 -7.57
C SER A 267 -0.29 -10.98 -7.73
N MET A 268 -1.44 -11.08 -7.03
CA MET A 268 -2.45 -10.01 -6.99
C MET A 268 -1.87 -8.70 -6.46
N ALA A 269 -1.05 -8.77 -5.39
CA ALA A 269 -0.42 -7.58 -4.84
C ALA A 269 0.41 -6.84 -5.89
N ILE A 270 1.22 -7.58 -6.68
CA ILE A 270 2.04 -6.98 -7.74
C ILE A 270 1.16 -6.42 -8.87
N ALA A 271 0.08 -7.12 -9.23
CA ALA A 271 -0.82 -6.65 -10.28
C ALA A 271 -1.62 -5.40 -9.85
N CYS A 272 -1.98 -5.28 -8.57
CA CYS A 272 -2.60 -4.06 -8.03
C CYS A 272 -1.65 -2.86 -8.18
N LEU A 273 -0.35 -3.05 -7.94
CA LEU A 273 0.67 -2.01 -8.13
C LEU A 273 0.89 -1.72 -9.62
N GLY A 274 0.74 -2.73 -10.48
CA GLY A 274 0.94 -2.64 -11.92
C GLY A 274 -0.22 -1.96 -12.64
N SER A 275 -1.11 -2.74 -13.26
CA SER A 275 -2.26 -2.17 -14.00
C SER A 275 -3.28 -1.50 -13.08
N GLY A 276 -3.42 -1.99 -11.84
CA GLY A 276 -4.28 -1.35 -10.84
C GLY A 276 -3.80 0.04 -10.43
N ASN A 277 -2.54 0.36 -10.69
CA ASN A 277 -1.89 1.65 -10.41
C ASN A 277 -2.04 2.07 -8.94
N ALA A 278 -1.96 1.10 -8.03
CA ALA A 278 -2.04 1.38 -6.60
C ALA A 278 -0.78 2.13 -6.14
N ALA A 279 -0.96 3.28 -5.52
CA ALA A 279 0.09 4.02 -4.81
C ALA A 279 0.35 3.40 -3.44
N ALA A 280 -0.65 2.69 -2.90
CA ALA A 280 -0.53 1.87 -1.71
C ALA A 280 -1.48 0.67 -1.85
N MET A 281 -1.00 -0.50 -1.46
CA MET A 281 -1.80 -1.72 -1.43
C MET A 281 -1.63 -2.38 -0.07
N VAL A 282 -2.74 -2.69 0.59
CA VAL A 282 -2.74 -3.37 1.89
C VAL A 282 -3.57 -4.64 1.75
N GLY A 283 -3.03 -5.76 2.19
CA GLY A 283 -3.74 -7.04 2.12
C GLY A 283 -3.12 -8.09 3.03
N TYR A 284 -3.86 -9.13 3.32
CA TYR A 284 -3.41 -10.22 4.18
C TYR A 284 -2.37 -11.10 3.49
N VAL A 285 -1.34 -11.49 4.23
CA VAL A 285 -0.33 -12.46 3.77
C VAL A 285 -0.60 -13.87 4.28
N VAL A 286 -1.73 -14.03 4.98
CA VAL A 286 -2.21 -15.30 5.54
C VAL A 286 -3.68 -15.47 5.18
N THR A 287 -4.23 -16.64 5.43
CA THR A 287 -5.70 -16.82 5.41
C THR A 287 -6.29 -15.96 6.54
N SER A 288 -7.44 -15.31 6.24
CA SER A 288 -8.17 -14.48 7.19
C SER A 288 -9.63 -14.96 7.27
N TRP A 289 -10.32 -14.49 8.26
CA TRP A 289 -11.76 -14.76 8.36
C TRP A 289 -12.53 -13.50 7.95
N UNK A 290 -13.36 -13.72 7.16
CA UNK A 290 -14.11 -12.60 6.65
C UNK A 290 -15.07 -12.12 7.65
N UNK A 291 -14.90 -12.02 8.53
CA UNK A 291 -15.81 -11.39 9.38
C UNK A 291 -15.28 -10.11 9.78
N UNK A 292 -15.93 -9.56 9.37
CA UNK A 292 -15.80 -8.31 9.67
C UNK A 292 -14.85 -7.78 10.42
N UNK A 293 -14.68 -7.46 10.48
CA UNK A 293 -14.52 -6.54 11.29
C UNK A 293 -13.43 -5.77 11.41
N UNK A 294 -13.86 -5.10 11.34
CA UNK A 294 -13.13 -4.04 11.59
C UNK A 294 -12.05 -4.16 12.50
N UNK A 295 -11.81 -4.03 12.84
CA UNK A 295 -10.96 -3.60 13.81
C UNK A 295 -9.75 -4.43 14.04
N UNK A 296 -9.72 -5.01 13.87
CA UNK A 296 -8.56 -5.53 14.38
C UNK A 296 -7.48 -5.58 13.35
N UNK A 297 -7.32 -4.75 13.13
CA UNK A 297 -6.33 -4.73 12.27
C UNK A 297 -5.19 -5.34 12.78
N UNK A 298 -5.53 -6.12 13.05
CA UNK A 298 -4.46 -6.77 13.52
C UNK A 298 -3.36 -6.91 12.57
N UNK A 299 -2.75 -6.71 12.93
CA UNK A 299 -1.62 -6.80 12.29
C UNK A 299 -1.56 -7.84 11.29
N UNK A 300 -2.27 -7.71 10.82
CA UNK A 300 -2.06 -8.53 9.75
C UNK A 300 -1.00 -7.96 8.96
N UNK A 301 -0.29 -8.31 8.94
CA UNK A 301 0.73 -7.91 8.24
C UNK A 301 0.28 -7.42 6.94
N UNK A 302 0.14 -6.62 6.97
CA UNK A 302 -0.19 -6.01 5.79
C UNK A 302 1.01 -5.71 5.09
N UNK A 303 1.12 -5.94 4.33
CA UNK A 303 2.09 -5.56 3.55
C UNK A 303 1.73 -4.24 3.11
N UNK A 304 1.97 -3.61 3.59
CA UNK A 304 1.79 -2.48 3.23
C UNK A 304 2.66 -2.26 2.26
N VAL A 305 2.39 -2.13 1.17
CA VAL A 305 3.19 -1.62 0.05
C VAL A 305 2.78 -0.16 -0.16
N GLN A 306 3.57 0.72 0.36
CA GLN A 306 3.23 2.16 0.38
C GLN A 306 4.39 3.03 -0.13
N SER A 307 4.08 4.03 -0.94
CA SER A 307 5.08 4.93 -1.53
C SER A 307 4.98 6.39 -1.02
N GLY A 308 4.00 6.72 -0.21
CA GLY A 308 3.83 8.10 0.23
C GLY A 308 2.69 8.30 1.21
N THR A 309 2.45 9.54 1.56
CA THR A 309 1.40 9.92 2.50
C THR A 309 0.03 9.96 1.81
N VAL A 310 -0.96 9.39 2.45
CA VAL A 310 -2.36 9.44 2.01
C VAL A 310 -3.12 10.38 2.94
N HIS A 311 -3.80 11.36 2.36
CA HIS A 311 -4.66 12.27 3.11
C HIS A 311 -6.12 12.00 2.73
N PHE A 312 -6.97 11.90 3.73
CA PHE A 312 -8.41 11.85 3.57
C PHE A 312 -8.97 13.26 3.80
N SER A 313 -9.74 13.79 2.88
CA SER A 313 -10.32 15.12 2.94
C SER A 313 -11.82 15.08 3.21
#